data_654b2d7b6d596b8e4352e5495f0f1f4c
#
_entry.id   654b2d7b6d596b8e4352e5495f0f1f4c
#
_cell.length_a   1.000
_cell.length_b   1.000
_cell.length_c   1.000
_cell.angle_alpha   90.00
_cell.angle_beta   90.00
_cell.angle_gamma   90.00
#
_symmetry.space_group_name_H-M   'P 1'
#
loop_
_entity.id
_entity.type
_entity.pdbx_description
1 polymer ?
#
loop_
_entity_poly.entity_id
_entity_poly.type
_entity_poly.pdbx_seq_one_letter_code
_entity_poly.pdbx_strand_id
1 'polypeptide(L)'
;MLLNYYRRQAVAQYAQTCKTKQEDNKMKKLVALAMSLTMAFSLVACGNSDASNTSTDAAATTAASTEAAQTAPAEKQDVSLRIWGAEEDQTMLQGMIDSFKEHYADYANFDIQLGTESESTAKDTVLADIEAAADVYAFASDQLIDLVNAGALQSIDEMDAALESYAGKSVADVKSANASGSVEAATKDGTLYAFPMSADNGYFLYYNSALVTPEDAQTWDTLLAAAEKAGKKVGMTLASGWYNASFFYGAGFTTALNDDGSTAMDWNGTSADGVTGVQVVQSMLGIAGNSAFLPIADGDISNQIASGDLCAVISGTWDAAAAQTAFGDGYAATKLPTYTCGCLL
;
A
#
# COMPACT_ATOMS: atom_id res chain seq x y z
N MET A 1 -0.81 -32.44 -51.70
CA MET A 1 -0.08 -33.16 -50.63
C MET A 1 0.91 -32.25 -49.87
N LEU A 2 1.67 -31.39 -50.51
CA LEU A 2 2.67 -30.45 -49.91
C LEU A 2 2.01 -29.43 -48.95
N LEU A 3 0.84 -28.89 -49.30
CA LEU A 3 0.15 -27.86 -48.49
C LEU A 3 -0.28 -28.37 -47.09
N ASN A 4 -0.65 -29.66 -47.01
CA ASN A 4 -1.02 -30.29 -45.73
C ASN A 4 0.20 -30.64 -44.85
N TYR A 5 1.36 -30.83 -45.46
CA TYR A 5 2.62 -31.05 -44.74
C TYR A 5 3.08 -29.78 -44.04
N TYR A 6 3.13 -28.64 -44.74
CA TYR A 6 3.49 -27.35 -44.17
C TYR A 6 2.51 -26.85 -43.12
N ARG A 7 1.22 -27.12 -43.27
CA ARG A 7 0.20 -26.77 -42.30
C ARG A 7 0.37 -27.56 -40.98
N ARG A 8 0.76 -28.83 -41.06
CA ARG A 8 1.05 -29.68 -39.89
C ARG A 8 2.35 -29.25 -39.20
N GLN A 9 3.39 -28.85 -39.91
CA GLN A 9 4.61 -28.34 -39.35
C GLN A 9 4.38 -26.98 -38.65
N ALA A 10 3.67 -26.06 -39.28
CA ALA A 10 3.32 -24.77 -38.69
C ALA A 10 2.49 -24.91 -37.41
N VAL A 11 1.53 -25.81 -37.40
CA VAL A 11 0.71 -26.09 -36.18
C VAL A 11 1.54 -26.75 -35.09
N ALA A 12 2.47 -27.66 -35.43
CA ALA A 12 3.36 -28.28 -34.45
C ALA A 12 4.35 -27.27 -33.85
N GLN A 13 4.89 -26.39 -34.69
CA GLN A 13 5.81 -25.33 -34.27
C GLN A 13 5.08 -24.27 -33.41
N TYR A 14 3.86 -23.92 -33.78
CA TYR A 14 3.03 -23.01 -33.00
C TYR A 14 2.65 -23.64 -31.64
N ALA A 15 2.29 -24.93 -31.62
CA ALA A 15 1.99 -25.66 -30.38
C ALA A 15 3.21 -25.80 -29.48
N GLN A 16 4.41 -25.92 -30.02
CA GLN A 16 5.66 -25.98 -29.27
C GLN A 16 6.02 -24.60 -28.70
N THR A 17 5.82 -23.54 -29.47
CA THR A 17 6.01 -22.15 -29.03
C THR A 17 4.99 -21.77 -27.95
N CYS A 18 3.75 -22.24 -28.07
CA CYS A 18 2.74 -22.03 -27.02
C CYS A 18 3.05 -22.79 -25.73
N LYS A 19 3.62 -24.01 -25.83
CA LYS A 19 4.05 -24.76 -24.62
C LYS A 19 5.20 -24.10 -23.91
N THR A 20 6.23 -23.64 -24.63
CA THR A 20 7.37 -22.91 -24.01
C THR A 20 6.91 -21.60 -23.40
N LYS A 21 6.05 -20.81 -24.07
CA LYS A 21 5.47 -19.59 -23.49
C LYS A 21 4.62 -19.86 -22.25
N GLN A 22 3.92 -21.00 -22.22
CA GLN A 22 3.09 -21.38 -21.08
C GLN A 22 3.95 -21.87 -19.89
N GLU A 23 5.08 -22.52 -20.15
CA GLU A 23 6.05 -22.93 -19.11
C GLU A 23 6.80 -21.72 -18.57
N ASP A 24 7.24 -20.80 -19.42
CA ASP A 24 7.86 -19.53 -19.01
C ASP A 24 6.91 -18.68 -18.15
N ASN A 25 5.63 -18.57 -18.54
CA ASN A 25 4.64 -17.85 -17.75
C ASN A 25 4.36 -18.51 -16.39
N LYS A 26 4.37 -19.84 -16.32
CA LYS A 26 4.20 -20.55 -15.04
C LYS A 26 5.39 -20.28 -14.11
N MET A 27 6.61 -20.28 -14.65
CA MET A 27 7.79 -20.03 -13.84
C MET A 27 7.85 -18.60 -13.33
N LYS A 28 7.58 -17.61 -14.18
CA LYS A 28 7.50 -16.20 -13.77
C LYS A 28 6.48 -16.00 -12.66
N LYS A 29 5.30 -16.61 -12.77
CA LYS A 29 4.27 -16.56 -11.75
C LYS A 29 4.73 -17.18 -10.41
N LEU A 30 5.44 -18.30 -10.44
CA LEU A 30 5.96 -18.95 -9.24
C LEU A 30 7.04 -18.13 -8.53
N VAL A 31 7.94 -17.52 -9.31
CA VAL A 31 9.00 -16.67 -8.76
C VAL A 31 8.42 -15.35 -8.23
N ALA A 32 7.49 -14.74 -8.94
CA ALA A 32 6.77 -13.56 -8.48
C ALA A 32 6.03 -13.83 -7.16
N LEU A 33 5.45 -15.02 -7.01
CA LEU A 33 4.80 -15.44 -5.78
C LEU A 33 5.79 -15.56 -4.62
N ALA A 34 6.93 -16.23 -4.81
CA ALA A 34 7.93 -16.40 -3.76
C ALA A 34 8.45 -15.03 -3.28
N MET A 35 8.66 -14.10 -4.19
CA MET A 35 9.11 -12.74 -3.89
C MET A 35 8.04 -11.94 -3.13
N SER A 36 6.78 -11.99 -3.56
CA SER A 36 5.67 -11.31 -2.87
C SER A 36 5.52 -11.83 -1.44
N LEU A 37 5.69 -13.12 -1.22
CA LEU A 37 5.61 -13.74 0.10
C LEU A 37 6.77 -13.29 1.00
N THR A 38 8.00 -13.23 0.47
CA THR A 38 9.16 -12.76 1.22
C THR A 38 8.99 -11.31 1.66
N MET A 39 8.47 -10.45 0.79
CA MET A 39 8.17 -9.05 1.10
C MET A 39 7.10 -8.91 2.18
N ALA A 40 6.00 -9.66 2.10
CA ALA A 40 4.93 -9.59 3.08
C ALA A 40 5.37 -10.00 4.50
N PHE A 41 6.27 -10.98 4.63
CA PHE A 41 6.74 -11.45 5.94
C PHE A 41 7.87 -10.60 6.54
N SER A 42 8.68 -9.92 5.75
CA SER A 42 9.75 -9.06 6.28
C SER A 42 9.22 -7.75 6.87
N LEU A 43 8.07 -7.24 6.41
CA LEU A 43 7.43 -6.05 6.97
C LEU A 43 6.86 -6.28 8.38
N VAL A 44 6.43 -7.51 8.70
CA VAL A 44 5.93 -7.85 10.05
C VAL A 44 7.06 -7.92 11.09
N ALA A 45 8.33 -8.14 10.68
CA ALA A 45 9.47 -8.22 11.59
C ALA A 45 10.02 -6.87 12.06
N CYS A 46 9.67 -5.75 11.39
CA CYS A 46 10.15 -4.42 11.75
C CYS A 46 9.26 -3.66 12.75
N GLY A 47 8.15 -4.24 13.20
CA GLY A 47 7.14 -3.59 14.05
C GLY A 47 7.25 -3.85 15.54
N ASN A 48 8.39 -4.29 16.10
CA ASN A 48 8.49 -4.44 17.55
C ASN A 48 9.88 -4.17 18.11
N SER A 49 10.16 -2.92 18.39
CA SER A 49 11.16 -2.52 19.39
C SER A 49 10.71 -1.23 20.04
N ASP A 50 10.02 -1.37 21.18
CA ASP A 50 10.25 -0.60 22.39
C ASP A 50 9.29 -1.04 23.48
N ALA A 51 9.78 -1.70 24.52
CA ALA A 51 9.31 -1.53 25.89
C ALA A 51 10.28 -2.19 26.87
N SER A 52 10.97 -1.33 27.59
CA SER A 52 11.52 -1.44 28.96
C SER A 52 11.46 -2.78 29.70
N ASN A 53 12.67 -3.20 30.10
CA ASN A 53 13.05 -4.02 31.27
C ASN A 53 11.95 -4.39 32.28
N THR A 54 11.70 -5.69 32.38
CA THR A 54 11.73 -6.39 33.68
C THR A 54 12.03 -7.88 33.45
N SER A 55 13.11 -8.35 34.08
CA SER A 55 13.60 -9.72 34.07
C SER A 55 12.60 -10.70 34.71
N THR A 56 12.23 -11.77 33.98
CA THR A 56 11.98 -13.09 34.57
C THR A 56 12.31 -14.15 33.53
N ASP A 57 13.20 -15.07 33.89
CA ASP A 57 13.59 -16.26 33.15
C ASP A 57 12.38 -17.09 32.71
N ALA A 58 12.20 -17.22 31.38
CA ALA A 58 11.45 -18.31 30.79
C ALA A 58 12.20 -18.72 29.51
N ALA A 59 12.61 -19.96 29.46
CA ALA A 59 13.33 -20.57 28.37
C ALA A 59 12.62 -20.35 27.04
N ALA A 60 13.22 -19.55 26.16
CA ALA A 60 12.81 -19.40 24.78
C ALA A 60 13.14 -20.71 24.04
N THR A 61 12.12 -21.52 23.81
CA THR A 61 12.20 -22.59 22.80
C THR A 61 12.20 -21.89 21.45
N THR A 62 13.36 -21.75 20.86
CA THR A 62 13.52 -21.38 19.44
C THR A 62 12.86 -22.48 18.62
N ALA A 63 11.65 -22.23 18.14
CA ALA A 63 11.08 -22.99 17.06
C ALA A 63 11.91 -22.66 15.81
N ALA A 64 12.91 -23.49 15.51
CA ALA A 64 13.54 -23.49 14.22
C ALA A 64 12.44 -23.84 13.21
N SER A 65 12.06 -22.87 12.37
CA SER A 65 11.29 -23.15 11.17
C SER A 65 12.14 -24.11 10.33
N THR A 66 11.69 -25.35 10.21
CA THR A 66 12.27 -26.32 9.29
C THR A 66 11.93 -25.82 7.89
N GLU A 67 12.83 -25.05 7.29
CA GLU A 67 12.80 -24.73 5.88
C GLU A 67 12.80 -26.06 5.13
N ALA A 68 11.75 -26.33 4.36
CA ALA A 68 11.70 -27.50 3.50
C ALA A 68 12.83 -27.34 2.46
N ALA A 69 13.90 -28.12 2.62
CA ALA A 69 15.05 -28.08 1.75
C ALA A 69 14.63 -28.51 0.34
N GLN A 70 14.37 -27.54 -0.51
CA GLN A 70 14.20 -27.78 -1.93
C GLN A 70 15.56 -28.10 -2.54
N THR A 71 15.60 -29.16 -3.34
CA THR A 71 16.82 -29.50 -4.11
C THR A 71 16.94 -28.48 -5.25
N ALA A 72 18.03 -27.73 -5.29
CA ALA A 72 18.30 -26.81 -6.38
C ALA A 72 18.27 -27.57 -7.74
N PRO A 73 17.74 -26.95 -8.81
CA PRO A 73 17.68 -27.57 -10.14
C PRO A 73 19.09 -27.85 -10.68
N ALA A 74 19.22 -28.89 -11.52
CA ALA A 74 20.52 -29.26 -12.13
C ALA A 74 21.05 -28.18 -13.08
N GLU A 75 20.17 -27.38 -13.68
CA GLU A 75 20.50 -26.21 -14.50
C GLU A 75 19.68 -25.03 -14.01
N LYS A 76 20.34 -23.87 -13.75
CA LYS A 76 19.67 -22.63 -13.40
C LYS A 76 18.99 -22.05 -14.63
N GLN A 77 17.77 -21.57 -14.44
CA GLN A 77 17.04 -20.84 -15.47
C GLN A 77 17.26 -19.35 -15.32
N ASP A 78 17.21 -18.63 -16.43
CA ASP A 78 17.20 -17.17 -16.44
C ASP A 78 15.76 -16.68 -16.22
N VAL A 79 15.54 -15.89 -15.18
CA VAL A 79 14.24 -15.35 -14.80
C VAL A 79 14.28 -13.83 -14.79
N SER A 80 13.51 -13.21 -15.65
CA SER A 80 13.37 -11.76 -15.71
C SER A 80 12.03 -11.36 -15.12
N LEU A 81 12.04 -10.43 -14.14
CA LEU A 81 10.86 -9.91 -13.46
C LEU A 81 10.89 -8.40 -13.40
N ARG A 82 9.71 -7.80 -13.45
CA ARG A 82 9.50 -6.39 -13.16
C ARG A 82 8.69 -6.27 -11.86
N ILE A 83 9.15 -5.38 -10.99
CA ILE A 83 8.48 -5.05 -9.73
C ILE A 83 8.20 -3.57 -9.72
N TRP A 84 7.02 -3.17 -9.27
CA TRP A 84 6.67 -1.78 -9.02
C TRP A 84 6.39 -1.57 -7.54
N GLY A 85 6.84 -0.44 -7.02
CA GLY A 85 6.52 0.06 -5.70
C GLY A 85 6.59 1.58 -5.65
N ALA A 86 6.04 2.18 -4.60
CA ALA A 86 6.04 3.61 -4.41
C ALA A 86 7.46 4.19 -4.35
N GLU A 87 7.61 5.48 -4.62
CA GLU A 87 8.92 6.13 -4.66
C GLU A 87 9.62 6.09 -3.30
N GLU A 88 8.88 6.27 -2.23
CA GLU A 88 9.38 6.20 -0.85
C GLU A 88 9.89 4.82 -0.45
N ASP A 89 9.41 3.75 -1.09
CA ASP A 89 9.76 2.36 -0.80
C ASP A 89 10.95 1.84 -1.61
N GLN A 90 11.44 2.59 -2.60
CA GLN A 90 12.45 2.12 -3.56
C GLN A 90 13.71 1.56 -2.89
N THR A 91 14.23 2.24 -1.85
CA THR A 91 15.44 1.79 -1.14
C THR A 91 15.20 0.49 -0.39
N MET A 92 14.06 0.36 0.26
CA MET A 92 13.66 -0.85 0.99
C MET A 92 13.46 -2.01 0.01
N LEU A 93 12.70 -1.80 -1.06
CA LEU A 93 12.42 -2.81 -2.07
C LEU A 93 13.69 -3.31 -2.77
N GLN A 94 14.64 -2.41 -3.07
CA GLN A 94 15.92 -2.82 -3.63
C GLN A 94 16.69 -3.74 -2.69
N GLY A 95 16.73 -3.42 -1.38
CA GLY A 95 17.35 -4.29 -0.37
C GLY A 95 16.68 -5.66 -0.26
N MET A 96 15.34 -5.71 -0.39
CA MET A 96 14.59 -6.96 -0.40
C MET A 96 14.88 -7.79 -1.67
N ILE A 97 14.96 -7.15 -2.83
CA ILE A 97 15.33 -7.80 -4.10
C ILE A 97 16.74 -8.39 -4.00
N ASP A 98 17.69 -7.65 -3.46
CA ASP A 98 19.07 -8.12 -3.33
C ASP A 98 19.15 -9.34 -2.39
N SER A 99 18.46 -9.29 -1.25
CA SER A 99 18.36 -10.42 -0.33
C SER A 99 17.66 -11.64 -0.95
N PHE A 100 16.61 -11.42 -1.73
CA PHE A 100 15.92 -12.47 -2.47
C PHE A 100 16.86 -13.13 -3.49
N LYS A 101 17.58 -12.33 -4.28
CA LYS A 101 18.53 -12.84 -5.28
C LYS A 101 19.66 -13.65 -4.63
N GLU A 102 20.14 -13.21 -3.49
CA GLU A 102 21.14 -13.94 -2.72
C GLU A 102 20.60 -15.27 -2.19
N HIS A 103 19.41 -15.24 -1.57
CA HIS A 103 18.79 -16.44 -0.97
C HIS A 103 18.46 -17.51 -2.01
N TYR A 104 17.99 -17.12 -3.18
CA TYR A 104 17.57 -18.01 -4.25
C TYR A 104 18.62 -18.17 -5.37
N ALA A 105 19.87 -17.75 -5.13
CA ALA A 105 20.95 -17.79 -6.12
C ALA A 105 21.19 -19.19 -6.71
N ASP A 106 20.94 -20.24 -5.96
CA ASP A 106 21.14 -21.63 -6.40
C ASP A 106 20.00 -22.16 -7.28
N TYR A 107 18.84 -21.49 -7.30
CA TYR A 107 17.67 -21.92 -8.04
C TYR A 107 17.57 -21.34 -9.45
N ALA A 108 17.91 -20.06 -9.62
CA ALA A 108 17.80 -19.38 -10.91
C ALA A 108 18.75 -18.17 -10.98
N ASN A 109 18.99 -17.68 -12.22
CA ASN A 109 19.63 -16.40 -12.47
C ASN A 109 18.52 -15.33 -12.57
N PHE A 110 18.45 -14.42 -11.62
CA PHE A 110 17.40 -13.42 -11.55
C PHE A 110 17.84 -12.08 -12.14
N ASP A 111 17.13 -11.61 -13.16
CA ASP A 111 17.15 -10.23 -13.64
C ASP A 111 15.87 -9.55 -13.18
N ILE A 112 15.96 -8.76 -12.08
CA ILE A 112 14.80 -8.10 -11.47
C ILE A 112 14.94 -6.61 -11.62
N GLN A 113 13.96 -6.01 -12.32
CA GLN A 113 13.89 -4.58 -12.55
C GLN A 113 12.86 -3.96 -11.62
N LEU A 114 13.30 -3.01 -10.80
CA LEU A 114 12.46 -2.24 -9.92
C LEU A 114 12.06 -0.93 -10.61
N GLY A 115 10.77 -0.65 -10.70
CA GLY A 115 10.19 0.57 -11.22
C GLY A 115 9.34 1.29 -10.17
N THR A 116 9.08 2.57 -10.40
CA THR A 116 8.25 3.39 -9.53
C THR A 116 6.81 3.40 -10.04
N GLU A 117 5.88 2.94 -9.20
CA GLU A 117 4.44 3.06 -9.38
C GLU A 117 3.77 3.07 -8.01
N SER A 118 2.91 4.05 -7.75
CA SER A 118 2.18 4.13 -6.48
C SER A 118 1.02 3.13 -6.44
N GLU A 119 0.74 2.59 -5.26
CA GLU A 119 -0.44 1.75 -5.02
C GLU A 119 -1.75 2.47 -5.33
N SER A 120 -1.77 3.80 -5.27
CA SER A 120 -2.96 4.62 -5.57
C SER A 120 -3.29 4.68 -7.06
N THR A 121 -2.28 4.57 -7.95
CA THR A 121 -2.40 4.69 -9.41
C THR A 121 -2.16 3.38 -10.15
N ALA A 122 -1.69 2.34 -9.45
CA ALA A 122 -1.30 1.06 -10.04
C ALA A 122 -2.39 0.44 -10.93
N LYS A 123 -3.65 0.48 -10.52
CA LYS A 123 -4.76 -0.03 -11.33
C LYS A 123 -4.81 0.62 -12.71
N ASP A 124 -4.77 1.94 -12.76
CA ASP A 124 -4.92 2.66 -14.03
C ASP A 124 -3.75 2.38 -14.98
N THR A 125 -2.53 2.30 -14.43
CA THR A 125 -1.33 1.94 -15.19
C THR A 125 -1.40 0.49 -15.69
N VAL A 126 -1.80 -0.46 -14.84
CA VAL A 126 -1.96 -1.87 -15.21
C VAL A 126 -3.03 -2.05 -16.27
N LEU A 127 -4.20 -1.42 -16.10
CA LEU A 127 -5.33 -1.55 -17.04
C LEU A 127 -5.07 -0.85 -18.38
N ALA A 128 -4.15 0.11 -18.43
CA ALA A 128 -3.74 0.72 -19.69
C ALA A 128 -3.01 -0.29 -20.61
N ASP A 129 -2.18 -1.18 -20.03
CA ASP A 129 -1.49 -2.25 -20.77
C ASP A 129 -1.07 -3.38 -19.80
N ILE A 130 -1.93 -4.39 -19.64
CA ILE A 130 -1.70 -5.53 -18.73
C ILE A 130 -0.44 -6.33 -19.11
N GLU A 131 -0.12 -6.44 -20.40
CA GLU A 131 1.06 -7.20 -20.85
C GLU A 131 2.38 -6.44 -20.55
N ALA A 132 2.32 -5.12 -20.54
CA ALA A 132 3.45 -4.25 -20.20
C ALA A 132 3.54 -3.97 -18.67
N ALA A 133 2.55 -4.33 -17.89
CA ALA A 133 2.56 -4.14 -16.44
C ALA A 133 3.65 -4.96 -15.74
N ALA A 134 4.01 -4.58 -14.51
CA ALA A 134 4.94 -5.34 -13.70
C ALA A 134 4.38 -6.72 -13.31
N ASP A 135 5.28 -7.69 -13.09
CA ASP A 135 4.90 -9.03 -12.63
C ASP A 135 4.47 -9.03 -11.16
N VAL A 136 4.98 -8.06 -10.36
CA VAL A 136 4.63 -7.84 -8.96
C VAL A 136 4.44 -6.34 -8.73
N TYR A 137 3.33 -5.96 -8.11
CA TYR A 137 3.04 -4.56 -7.79
C TYR A 137 2.12 -4.44 -6.58
N ALA A 138 2.25 -3.33 -5.86
CA ALA A 138 1.33 -2.95 -4.80
C ALA A 138 0.13 -2.20 -5.39
N PHE A 139 -1.06 -2.36 -4.78
CA PHE A 139 -2.27 -1.63 -5.15
C PHE A 139 -3.19 -1.45 -3.94
N ALA A 140 -4.01 -0.40 -3.96
CA ALA A 140 -4.99 -0.13 -2.92
C ALA A 140 -6.19 -1.09 -3.03
N SER A 141 -6.77 -1.48 -1.90
CA SER A 141 -7.79 -2.54 -1.83
C SER A 141 -9.08 -2.23 -2.61
N ASP A 142 -9.43 -0.97 -2.80
CA ASP A 142 -10.56 -0.53 -3.62
C ASP A 142 -10.38 -0.83 -5.12
N GLN A 143 -9.16 -1.11 -5.55
CA GLN A 143 -8.79 -1.44 -6.92
C GLN A 143 -8.94 -2.95 -7.24
N LEU A 144 -9.09 -3.79 -6.21
CA LEU A 144 -9.08 -5.26 -6.33
C LEU A 144 -10.10 -5.78 -7.36
N ILE A 145 -11.34 -5.30 -7.29
CA ILE A 145 -12.44 -5.82 -8.11
C ILE A 145 -12.17 -5.55 -9.60
N ASP A 146 -11.71 -4.36 -9.95
CA ASP A 146 -11.40 -3.99 -11.32
C ASP A 146 -10.24 -4.83 -11.88
N LEU A 147 -9.17 -4.99 -11.10
CA LEU A 147 -8.01 -5.78 -11.49
C LEU A 147 -8.35 -7.27 -11.66
N VAL A 148 -9.17 -7.84 -10.77
CA VAL A 148 -9.65 -9.23 -10.89
C VAL A 148 -10.53 -9.39 -12.13
N ASN A 149 -11.48 -8.48 -12.35
CA ASN A 149 -12.38 -8.53 -13.50
C ASN A 149 -11.63 -8.41 -14.84
N ALA A 150 -10.55 -7.66 -14.87
CA ALA A 150 -9.66 -7.53 -16.03
C ALA A 150 -8.71 -8.73 -16.22
N GLY A 151 -8.65 -9.68 -15.27
CA GLY A 151 -7.71 -10.80 -15.31
C GLY A 151 -6.24 -10.38 -15.07
N ALA A 152 -6.03 -9.24 -14.43
CA ALA A 152 -4.70 -8.69 -14.14
C ALA A 152 -4.05 -9.31 -12.89
N LEU A 153 -4.82 -10.03 -12.07
CA LEU A 153 -4.32 -10.69 -10.86
C LEU A 153 -4.37 -12.21 -10.96
N GLN A 154 -3.37 -12.86 -10.40
CA GLN A 154 -3.34 -14.31 -10.22
C GLN A 154 -4.07 -14.68 -8.93
N SER A 155 -4.92 -15.71 -8.96
CA SER A 155 -5.48 -16.32 -7.76
C SER A 155 -4.36 -16.93 -6.89
N ILE A 156 -4.26 -16.50 -5.64
CA ILE A 156 -3.30 -17.03 -4.68
C ILE A 156 -3.73 -18.43 -4.22
N ASP A 157 -5.04 -18.68 -4.09
CA ASP A 157 -5.56 -19.99 -3.70
C ASP A 157 -5.17 -21.10 -4.72
N GLU A 158 -5.05 -20.78 -6.03
CA GLU A 158 -4.57 -21.72 -7.05
C GLU A 158 -3.06 -22.00 -6.96
N MET A 159 -2.33 -21.26 -6.15
CA MET A 159 -0.89 -21.36 -5.99
C MET A 159 -0.49 -22.05 -4.68
N ASP A 160 -1.44 -22.61 -3.93
CA ASP A 160 -1.21 -23.22 -2.62
C ASP A 160 -0.06 -24.26 -2.63
N ALA A 161 -0.07 -25.18 -3.60
CA ALA A 161 1.00 -26.16 -3.75
C ALA A 161 2.38 -25.53 -4.05
N ALA A 162 2.42 -24.40 -4.73
CA ALA A 162 3.65 -23.67 -4.99
C ALA A 162 4.13 -22.94 -3.73
N LEU A 163 3.22 -22.34 -2.98
CA LEU A 163 3.51 -21.73 -1.67
C LEU A 163 4.10 -22.74 -0.70
N GLU A 164 3.49 -23.93 -0.60
CA GLU A 164 4.02 -25.00 0.24
C GLU A 164 5.41 -25.43 -0.22
N SER A 165 5.60 -25.61 -1.53
CA SER A 165 6.87 -26.09 -2.08
C SER A 165 8.01 -25.09 -1.96
N TYR A 166 7.76 -23.79 -2.21
CA TYR A 166 8.80 -22.76 -2.28
C TYR A 166 8.96 -21.94 -1.01
N ALA A 167 7.90 -21.80 -0.24
CA ALA A 167 7.90 -20.98 0.97
C ALA A 167 7.58 -21.76 2.25
N GLY A 168 7.27 -23.05 2.16
CA GLY A 168 6.87 -23.85 3.32
C GLY A 168 5.61 -23.32 4.00
N LYS A 169 4.73 -22.65 3.26
CA LYS A 169 3.52 -21.99 3.74
C LYS A 169 2.34 -22.37 2.87
N SER A 170 1.19 -22.58 3.49
CA SER A 170 -0.08 -22.72 2.79
C SER A 170 -0.79 -21.35 2.65
N VAL A 171 -1.79 -21.28 1.80
CA VAL A 171 -2.70 -20.11 1.73
C VAL A 171 -3.39 -19.88 3.09
N ALA A 172 -3.71 -20.94 3.82
CA ALA A 172 -4.26 -20.84 5.16
C ALA A 172 -3.28 -20.17 6.14
N ASP A 173 -1.98 -20.45 6.02
CA ASP A 173 -0.96 -19.79 6.83
C ASP A 173 -0.87 -18.30 6.50
N VAL A 174 -0.94 -17.92 5.20
CA VAL A 174 -1.00 -16.52 4.77
C VAL A 174 -2.21 -15.81 5.38
N LYS A 175 -3.41 -16.40 5.25
CA LYS A 175 -4.64 -15.82 5.81
C LYS A 175 -4.57 -15.69 7.33
N SER A 176 -4.02 -16.68 8.04
CA SER A 176 -3.93 -16.65 9.51
C SER A 176 -2.86 -15.70 10.07
N ALA A 177 -1.84 -15.41 9.30
CA ALA A 177 -0.76 -14.50 9.70
C ALA A 177 -1.13 -13.02 9.58
N ASN A 178 -2.26 -12.69 8.93
CA ASN A 178 -2.68 -11.34 8.66
C ASN A 178 -3.98 -10.98 9.39
N ALA A 179 -4.22 -9.69 9.61
CA ALA A 179 -5.47 -9.21 10.17
C ALA A 179 -6.66 -9.59 9.27
N SER A 180 -7.78 -10.01 9.87
CA SER A 180 -8.95 -10.47 9.11
C SER A 180 -9.47 -9.45 8.09
N GLY A 181 -9.47 -8.15 8.45
CA GLY A 181 -9.90 -7.08 7.55
C GLY A 181 -8.99 -6.91 6.34
N SER A 182 -7.67 -7.10 6.50
CA SER A 182 -6.74 -7.03 5.36
C SER A 182 -6.86 -8.26 4.44
N VAL A 183 -7.15 -9.42 5.01
CA VAL A 183 -7.45 -10.64 4.23
C VAL A 183 -8.76 -10.49 3.47
N GLU A 184 -9.81 -9.95 4.11
CA GLU A 184 -11.09 -9.67 3.46
C GLU A 184 -10.92 -8.68 2.30
N ALA A 185 -10.16 -7.59 2.52
CA ALA A 185 -9.85 -6.59 1.49
C ALA A 185 -9.05 -7.13 0.29
N ALA A 186 -8.31 -8.24 0.47
CA ALA A 186 -7.55 -8.93 -0.58
C ALA A 186 -8.31 -10.09 -1.21
N THR A 187 -9.59 -10.32 -0.82
CA THR A 187 -10.40 -11.48 -1.21
C THR A 187 -11.62 -11.03 -2.03
N LYS A 188 -11.88 -11.73 -3.15
CA LYS A 188 -13.11 -11.59 -3.94
C LYS A 188 -13.75 -12.95 -4.13
N ASP A 189 -15.04 -13.06 -3.86
CA ASP A 189 -15.82 -14.30 -3.99
C ASP A 189 -15.19 -15.50 -3.24
N GLY A 190 -14.57 -15.26 -2.07
CA GLY A 190 -13.89 -16.27 -1.25
C GLY A 190 -12.47 -16.62 -1.69
N THR A 191 -12.00 -16.12 -2.83
CA THR A 191 -10.67 -16.35 -3.39
C THR A 191 -9.71 -15.22 -3.05
N LEU A 192 -8.53 -15.54 -2.53
CA LEU A 192 -7.47 -14.57 -2.25
C LEU A 192 -6.72 -14.22 -3.55
N TYR A 193 -6.62 -12.93 -3.88
CA TYR A 193 -5.95 -12.43 -5.10
C TYR A 193 -4.72 -11.57 -4.83
N ALA A 194 -4.50 -11.19 -3.58
CA ALA A 194 -3.31 -10.43 -3.20
C ALA A 194 -2.80 -10.86 -1.83
N PHE A 195 -1.50 -10.68 -1.60
CA PHE A 195 -0.93 -10.79 -0.26
C PHE A 195 -1.23 -9.51 0.50
N PRO A 196 -1.88 -9.59 1.70
CA PRO A 196 -2.08 -8.41 2.52
C PRO A 196 -0.75 -7.76 2.89
N MET A 197 -0.57 -6.48 2.57
CA MET A 197 0.67 -5.75 2.83
C MET A 197 0.55 -4.85 4.05
N SER A 198 -0.61 -4.22 4.27
CA SER A 198 -0.90 -3.37 5.42
C SER A 198 -2.34 -3.56 5.88
N ALA A 199 -2.55 -3.59 7.21
CA ALA A 199 -3.88 -3.62 7.84
C ALA A 199 -4.35 -2.23 8.22
N ASP A 200 -3.43 -1.29 8.39
CA ASP A 200 -3.68 0.08 8.82
C ASP A 200 -3.06 1.04 7.80
N ASN A 201 -3.92 1.82 7.15
CA ASN A 201 -3.51 2.88 6.26
C ASN A 201 -4.38 4.10 6.54
N GLY A 202 -3.82 5.05 7.26
CA GLY A 202 -4.53 6.24 7.71
C GLY A 202 -3.64 7.46 7.71
N TYR A 203 -4.24 8.59 8.01
CA TYR A 203 -3.55 9.87 8.12
C TYR A 203 -3.64 10.41 9.53
N PHE A 204 -2.60 11.20 9.89
CA PHE A 204 -2.42 11.83 11.19
C PHE A 204 -2.15 13.31 11.02
N LEU A 205 -2.19 14.03 12.13
CA LEU A 205 -1.58 15.36 12.22
C LEU A 205 -0.15 15.20 12.75
N TYR A 206 0.85 15.53 11.93
CA TYR A 206 2.21 15.80 12.37
C TYR A 206 2.35 17.28 12.70
N TYR A 207 3.01 17.62 13.80
CA TYR A 207 3.22 19.01 14.19
C TYR A 207 4.51 19.24 14.95
N ASN A 208 5.01 20.46 14.91
CA ASN A 208 6.16 20.89 15.69
C ASN A 208 5.69 21.37 17.06
N SER A 209 5.91 20.59 18.11
CA SER A 209 5.48 20.88 19.48
C SER A 209 6.14 22.12 20.11
N ALA A 210 7.22 22.63 19.50
CA ALA A 210 7.79 23.93 19.89
C ALA A 210 6.95 25.13 19.40
N LEU A 211 6.05 24.94 18.43
CA LEU A 211 5.23 25.98 17.81
C LEU A 211 3.73 25.77 18.03
N VAL A 212 3.29 24.53 18.17
CA VAL A 212 1.91 24.10 18.33
C VAL A 212 1.80 23.23 19.58
N THR A 213 0.99 23.64 20.55
CA THR A 213 0.78 22.81 21.75
C THR A 213 -0.16 21.63 21.45
N PRO A 214 -0.20 20.58 22.29
CA PRO A 214 -1.19 19.50 22.17
C PRO A 214 -2.64 20.00 22.21
N GLU A 215 -2.92 21.08 22.92
CA GLU A 215 -4.22 21.73 22.99
C GLU A 215 -4.56 22.45 21.69
N ASP A 216 -3.59 23.15 21.07
CA ASP A 216 -3.76 23.82 19.78
C ASP A 216 -4.02 22.81 18.65
N ALA A 217 -3.46 21.61 18.75
CA ALA A 217 -3.62 20.54 17.77
C ALA A 217 -5.00 19.84 17.76
N GLN A 218 -5.88 20.18 18.72
CA GLN A 218 -7.18 19.46 18.88
C GLN A 218 -8.25 19.90 17.87
N THR A 219 -8.23 21.17 17.45
CA THR A 219 -9.21 21.70 16.51
C THR A 219 -8.55 22.46 15.37
N TRP A 220 -9.20 22.50 14.22
CA TRP A 220 -8.72 23.31 13.09
C TRP A 220 -8.59 24.80 13.45
N ASP A 221 -9.52 25.32 14.23
CA ASP A 221 -9.50 26.75 14.60
C ASP A 221 -8.27 27.09 15.46
N THR A 222 -7.99 26.29 16.49
CA THR A 222 -6.84 26.51 17.37
C THR A 222 -5.52 26.23 16.66
N LEU A 223 -5.48 25.22 15.79
CA LEU A 223 -4.30 24.85 15.02
C LEU A 223 -3.92 25.97 14.02
N LEU A 224 -4.88 26.50 13.27
CA LEU A 224 -4.65 27.60 12.34
C LEU A 224 -4.24 28.88 13.06
N ALA A 225 -4.83 29.19 14.21
CA ALA A 225 -4.44 30.33 15.02
C ALA A 225 -3.01 30.20 15.58
N ALA A 226 -2.59 29.01 16.00
CA ALA A 226 -1.24 28.75 16.42
C ALA A 226 -0.23 28.90 15.27
N ALA A 227 -0.58 28.40 14.07
CA ALA A 227 0.23 28.56 12.87
C ALA A 227 0.39 30.03 12.47
N GLU A 228 -0.69 30.80 12.48
CA GLU A 228 -0.66 32.24 12.20
C GLU A 228 0.27 32.99 13.19
N LYS A 229 0.12 32.71 14.48
CA LYS A 229 0.98 33.26 15.53
C LYS A 229 2.45 32.92 15.36
N ALA A 230 2.76 31.72 14.86
CA ALA A 230 4.11 31.27 14.57
C ALA A 230 4.66 31.79 13.23
N GLY A 231 3.84 32.46 12.42
CA GLY A 231 4.20 32.86 11.05
C GLY A 231 4.44 31.66 10.13
N LYS A 232 3.74 30.56 10.39
CA LYS A 232 3.85 29.27 9.68
C LYS A 232 2.50 28.87 9.07
N LYS A 233 2.51 27.70 8.44
CA LYS A 233 1.32 27.14 7.78
C LYS A 233 0.97 25.76 8.33
N VAL A 234 -0.29 25.37 8.12
CA VAL A 234 -0.80 24.01 8.26
C VAL A 234 -1.06 23.46 6.86
N GLY A 235 -0.41 22.36 6.50
CA GLY A 235 -0.49 21.75 5.18
C GLY A 235 -1.47 20.58 5.10
N MET A 236 -2.16 20.45 3.97
CA MET A 236 -2.96 19.27 3.65
C MET A 236 -3.25 19.21 2.15
N THR A 237 -3.30 18.01 1.56
CA THR A 237 -3.76 17.79 0.17
C THR A 237 -5.30 17.75 0.12
N LEU A 238 -5.92 18.90 0.31
CA LEU A 238 -7.39 18.98 0.44
C LEU A 238 -8.13 18.64 -0.86
N ALA A 239 -7.50 18.73 -2.03
CA ALA A 239 -8.08 18.35 -3.32
C ALA A 239 -8.18 16.84 -3.52
N SER A 240 -7.45 16.03 -2.76
CA SER A 240 -7.49 14.57 -2.82
C SER A 240 -8.73 14.02 -2.12
N GLY A 241 -9.44 13.11 -2.81
CA GLY A 241 -10.58 12.38 -2.22
C GLY A 241 -10.18 11.57 -0.98
N TRP A 242 -8.96 11.03 -0.97
CA TRP A 242 -8.40 10.33 0.17
C TRP A 242 -8.36 11.20 1.44
N TYR A 243 -7.78 12.38 1.35
CA TYR A 243 -7.65 13.27 2.52
C TYR A 243 -8.97 13.95 2.89
N ASN A 244 -9.75 14.43 1.91
CA ASN A 244 -10.98 15.17 2.21
C ASN A 244 -12.10 14.27 2.76
N ALA A 245 -12.05 12.95 2.51
CA ALA A 245 -12.96 11.97 3.10
C ALA A 245 -12.98 12.04 4.64
N SER A 246 -11.84 12.42 5.27
CA SER A 246 -11.73 12.56 6.72
C SER A 246 -12.76 13.51 7.33
N PHE A 247 -13.10 14.57 6.60
CA PHE A 247 -14.12 15.53 7.05
C PHE A 247 -15.51 14.91 7.06
N PHE A 248 -15.84 14.14 6.02
CA PHE A 248 -17.15 13.47 5.94
C PHE A 248 -17.28 12.37 6.97
N TYR A 249 -16.25 11.54 7.15
CA TYR A 249 -16.26 10.49 8.19
C TYR A 249 -16.32 11.09 9.58
N GLY A 250 -15.59 12.19 9.84
CA GLY A 250 -15.65 12.92 11.10
C GLY A 250 -17.02 13.53 11.40
N ALA A 251 -17.85 13.74 10.38
CA ALA A 251 -19.24 14.21 10.50
C ALA A 251 -20.29 13.08 10.49
N GLY A 252 -19.85 11.80 10.56
CA GLY A 252 -20.73 10.65 10.64
C GLY A 252 -21.29 10.16 9.31
N PHE A 253 -20.67 10.56 8.17
CA PHE A 253 -20.98 9.99 6.86
C PHE A 253 -20.25 8.67 6.63
N THR A 254 -20.73 7.89 5.67
CA THR A 254 -20.19 6.56 5.36
C THR A 254 -19.89 6.40 3.87
N THR A 255 -19.00 5.46 3.56
CA THR A 255 -18.80 4.90 2.23
C THR A 255 -18.70 3.39 2.34
N ALA A 256 -19.15 2.69 1.32
CA ALA A 256 -18.98 1.24 1.21
C ALA A 256 -18.69 0.87 -0.24
N LEU A 257 -17.86 -0.13 -0.44
CA LEU A 257 -17.65 -0.75 -1.74
C LEU A 257 -18.71 -1.85 -1.92
N ASN A 258 -19.45 -1.79 -3.02
CA ASN A 258 -20.43 -2.81 -3.39
C ASN A 258 -19.73 -3.98 -4.11
N ASP A 259 -20.38 -5.15 -4.16
CA ASP A 259 -19.86 -6.36 -4.82
C ASP A 259 -19.58 -6.16 -6.32
N ASP A 260 -20.27 -5.21 -6.97
CA ASP A 260 -20.10 -4.87 -8.37
C ASP A 260 -18.95 -3.87 -8.63
N GLY A 261 -18.23 -3.45 -7.59
CA GLY A 261 -17.15 -2.46 -7.67
C GLY A 261 -17.61 -1.00 -7.60
N SER A 262 -18.93 -0.75 -7.54
CA SER A 262 -19.44 0.62 -7.34
C SER A 262 -19.31 1.05 -5.89
N THR A 263 -19.19 2.37 -5.65
CA THR A 263 -19.10 2.95 -4.31
C THR A 263 -20.47 3.48 -3.87
N ALA A 264 -21.00 2.94 -2.77
CA ALA A 264 -22.12 3.55 -2.07
C ALA A 264 -21.61 4.72 -1.20
N MET A 265 -22.20 5.89 -1.35
CA MET A 265 -21.75 7.12 -0.69
C MET A 265 -22.98 7.98 -0.34
N ASP A 266 -23.11 8.34 0.94
CA ASP A 266 -24.23 9.14 1.45
C ASP A 266 -23.92 10.64 1.62
N TRP A 267 -22.77 11.10 1.13
CA TRP A 267 -22.20 12.42 1.38
C TRP A 267 -23.01 13.62 0.88
N ASN A 268 -23.97 13.41 0.00
CA ASN A 268 -24.91 14.44 -0.47
C ASN A 268 -26.18 14.55 0.39
N GLY A 269 -26.28 13.75 1.43
CA GLY A 269 -27.43 13.68 2.33
C GLY A 269 -27.20 14.38 3.66
N THR A 270 -27.76 13.76 4.71
CA THR A 270 -27.60 14.15 6.11
C THR A 270 -27.10 12.95 6.87
N SER A 271 -26.02 13.12 7.63
CA SER A 271 -25.41 12.05 8.44
C SER A 271 -26.31 11.67 9.63
N ALA A 272 -25.95 10.56 10.31
CA ALA A 272 -26.64 10.14 11.53
C ALA A 272 -26.59 11.19 12.64
N ASP A 273 -25.57 12.05 12.65
CA ASP A 273 -25.39 13.14 13.61
C ASP A 273 -26.14 14.44 13.21
N GLY A 274 -26.92 14.39 12.14
CA GLY A 274 -27.72 15.51 11.65
C GLY A 274 -26.95 16.57 10.86
N VAL A 275 -25.73 16.28 10.46
CA VAL A 275 -24.88 17.17 9.65
C VAL A 275 -25.13 16.92 8.16
N THR A 276 -25.33 17.97 7.37
CA THR A 276 -25.46 17.84 5.91
C THR A 276 -24.09 17.87 5.23
N GLY A 277 -23.95 17.17 4.10
CA GLY A 277 -22.70 17.20 3.32
C GLY A 277 -22.33 18.62 2.86
N VAL A 278 -23.31 19.47 2.63
CA VAL A 278 -23.09 20.91 2.32
C VAL A 278 -22.38 21.64 3.47
N GLN A 279 -22.79 21.37 4.73
CA GLN A 279 -22.14 21.97 5.90
C GLN A 279 -20.68 21.48 6.04
N VAL A 280 -20.39 20.19 5.72
CA VAL A 280 -19.02 19.68 5.69
C VAL A 280 -18.18 20.47 4.66
N VAL A 281 -18.65 20.59 3.43
CA VAL A 281 -17.94 21.35 2.37
C VAL A 281 -17.76 22.83 2.76
N GLN A 282 -18.74 23.45 3.39
CA GLN A 282 -18.62 24.83 3.87
C GLN A 282 -17.50 24.96 4.91
N SER A 283 -17.38 24.02 5.84
CA SER A 283 -16.30 24.00 6.83
C SER A 283 -14.93 23.80 6.16
N MET A 284 -14.84 22.89 5.20
CA MET A 284 -13.61 22.70 4.40
C MET A 284 -13.20 23.98 3.66
N LEU A 285 -14.16 24.69 3.07
CA LEU A 285 -13.90 25.98 2.40
C LEU A 285 -13.47 27.06 3.38
N GLY A 286 -14.02 27.08 4.60
CA GLY A 286 -13.58 27.98 5.67
C GLY A 286 -12.12 27.74 6.06
N ILE A 287 -11.73 26.48 6.24
CA ILE A 287 -10.33 26.08 6.51
C ILE A 287 -9.43 26.47 5.33
N ALA A 288 -9.81 26.12 4.11
CA ALA A 288 -9.03 26.42 2.91
C ALA A 288 -8.86 27.94 2.65
N GLY A 289 -9.84 28.74 3.06
CA GLY A 289 -9.80 30.20 2.97
C GLY A 289 -8.94 30.89 4.03
N ASN A 290 -8.48 30.16 5.06
CA ASN A 290 -7.65 30.73 6.11
C ASN A 290 -6.22 30.99 5.61
N SER A 291 -5.67 32.15 5.95
CA SER A 291 -4.32 32.55 5.51
C SER A 291 -3.20 31.66 6.03
N ALA A 292 -3.40 30.95 7.15
CA ALA A 292 -2.45 30.00 7.72
C ALA A 292 -2.58 28.58 7.12
N PHE A 293 -3.59 28.30 6.28
CA PHE A 293 -3.70 27.02 5.56
C PHE A 293 -2.86 27.03 4.28
N LEU A 294 -2.20 25.91 3.98
CA LEU A 294 -1.48 25.68 2.74
C LEU A 294 -2.09 24.47 2.01
N PRO A 295 -2.80 24.69 0.90
CA PRO A 295 -3.21 23.58 0.05
C PRO A 295 -1.96 23.00 -0.64
N ILE A 296 -1.71 21.71 -0.43
CA ILE A 296 -0.58 21.00 -1.00
C ILE A 296 -1.08 20.15 -2.18
N ALA A 297 -0.32 20.14 -3.28
CA ALA A 297 -0.60 19.24 -4.40
C ALA A 297 -0.35 17.78 -4.00
N ASP A 298 -1.07 16.87 -4.65
CA ASP A 298 -0.85 15.44 -4.42
C ASP A 298 0.59 15.05 -4.81
N GLY A 299 1.23 14.22 -3.97
CA GLY A 299 2.64 13.84 -4.13
C GLY A 299 3.68 14.90 -3.70
N ASP A 300 3.28 16.11 -3.24
CA ASP A 300 4.23 17.19 -2.89
C ASP A 300 4.39 17.41 -1.36
N ILE A 301 3.75 16.59 -0.54
CA ILE A 301 3.74 16.78 0.92
C ILE A 301 5.16 16.75 1.50
N SER A 302 5.98 15.76 1.15
CA SER A 302 7.36 15.63 1.64
C SER A 302 8.21 16.86 1.31
N ASN A 303 8.08 17.42 0.10
CA ASN A 303 8.78 18.64 -0.30
C ASN A 303 8.33 19.84 0.52
N GLN A 304 7.01 19.98 0.75
CA GLN A 304 6.48 21.07 1.57
C GLN A 304 6.89 20.96 3.04
N ILE A 305 6.98 19.75 3.60
CA ILE A 305 7.53 19.51 4.94
C ILE A 305 8.99 19.99 4.98
N ALA A 306 9.80 19.62 3.98
CA ALA A 306 11.21 19.99 3.91
C ALA A 306 11.45 21.49 3.70
N SER A 307 10.48 22.25 3.18
CA SER A 307 10.59 23.71 2.96
C SER A 307 10.81 24.51 4.25
N GLY A 308 10.37 23.96 5.39
CA GLY A 308 10.41 24.64 6.68
C GLY A 308 9.28 25.67 6.89
N ASP A 309 8.33 25.79 5.96
CA ASP A 309 7.20 26.72 6.07
C ASP A 309 6.04 26.18 6.90
N LEU A 310 6.02 24.86 7.13
CA LEU A 310 4.97 24.19 7.90
C LEU A 310 5.32 24.13 9.39
N CYS A 311 4.32 24.35 10.26
CA CYS A 311 4.37 23.94 11.66
C CYS A 311 3.53 22.69 11.93
N ALA A 312 2.65 22.33 11.02
CA ALA A 312 1.83 21.13 11.08
C ALA A 312 1.42 20.67 9.68
N VAL A 313 1.18 19.38 9.51
CA VAL A 313 0.75 18.79 8.24
C VAL A 313 -0.08 17.54 8.48
N ILE A 314 -1.11 17.35 7.67
CA ILE A 314 -1.86 16.10 7.65
C ILE A 314 -1.27 15.21 6.57
N SER A 315 -0.76 14.06 6.99
CA SER A 315 -0.23 13.00 6.12
C SER A 315 -0.28 11.63 6.80
N GLY A 316 0.18 10.60 6.12
CA GLY A 316 0.24 9.23 6.63
C GLY A 316 1.63 8.83 7.11
N THR A 317 1.79 7.52 7.39
CA THR A 317 3.06 6.95 7.87
C THR A 317 4.21 7.12 6.88
N TRP A 318 3.91 7.24 5.59
CA TRP A 318 4.89 7.45 4.51
C TRP A 318 5.69 8.75 4.65
N ASP A 319 5.12 9.81 5.26
CA ASP A 319 5.81 11.07 5.50
C ASP A 319 6.40 11.21 6.92
N ALA A 320 6.33 10.16 7.76
CA ALA A 320 6.81 10.21 9.15
C ALA A 320 8.30 10.60 9.25
N ALA A 321 9.15 10.02 8.39
CA ALA A 321 10.58 10.30 8.37
C ALA A 321 10.88 11.74 7.93
N ALA A 322 10.16 12.27 6.94
CA ALA A 322 10.26 13.65 6.49
C ALA A 322 9.82 14.62 7.59
N ALA A 323 8.69 14.36 8.25
CA ALA A 323 8.20 15.16 9.37
C ALA A 323 9.16 15.14 10.57
N GLN A 324 9.72 13.97 10.91
CA GLN A 324 10.72 13.84 11.98
C GLN A 324 11.99 14.64 11.67
N THR A 325 12.45 14.59 10.44
CA THR A 325 13.64 15.34 10.00
C THR A 325 13.40 16.85 10.07
N ALA A 326 12.24 17.31 9.60
CA ALA A 326 11.94 18.75 9.53
C ALA A 326 11.61 19.37 10.89
N PHE A 327 10.90 18.63 11.75
CA PHE A 327 10.50 19.16 13.07
C PHE A 327 11.52 18.85 14.19
N GLY A 328 12.48 17.95 13.93
CA GLY A 328 13.56 17.62 14.86
C GLY A 328 13.05 17.23 16.24
N ASP A 329 13.62 17.85 17.30
CA ASP A 329 13.22 17.61 18.70
C ASP A 329 11.76 18.01 18.99
N GLY A 330 11.14 18.82 18.12
CA GLY A 330 9.75 19.22 18.22
C GLY A 330 8.76 18.23 17.54
N TYR A 331 9.26 17.17 16.91
CA TYR A 331 8.38 16.22 16.22
C TYR A 331 7.34 15.61 17.16
N ALA A 332 6.08 15.73 16.76
CA ALA A 332 4.94 15.12 17.45
C ALA A 332 3.87 14.70 16.43
N ALA A 333 3.11 13.69 16.76
CA ALA A 333 1.99 13.20 15.97
C ALA A 333 0.76 12.97 16.86
N THR A 334 -0.42 13.25 16.31
CA THR A 334 -1.69 13.01 16.99
C THR A 334 -2.80 12.71 15.97
N LYS A 335 -4.00 12.38 16.47
CA LYS A 335 -5.19 12.26 15.63
C LYS A 335 -5.49 13.57 14.89
N LEU A 336 -6.31 13.48 13.85
CA LEU A 336 -6.76 14.66 13.12
C LEU A 336 -7.48 15.67 14.03
N PRO A 337 -7.31 16.99 13.78
CA PRO A 337 -8.05 18.02 14.49
C PRO A 337 -9.54 17.94 14.17
N THR A 338 -10.38 18.20 15.16
CA THR A 338 -11.81 18.34 14.97
C THR A 338 -12.15 19.68 14.30
N TYR A 339 -13.32 19.77 13.69
CA TYR A 339 -13.85 21.01 13.11
C TYR A 339 -15.31 21.21 13.45
N THR A 340 -15.79 22.44 13.37
CA THR A 340 -17.18 22.76 13.65
C THR A 340 -17.97 22.82 12.35
N CYS A 341 -19.02 22.00 12.22
CA CYS A 341 -19.89 22.02 11.05
C CYS A 341 -20.86 23.21 11.09
N GLY A 342 -20.91 23.96 10.00
CA GLY A 342 -21.96 24.99 9.78
C GLY A 342 -21.67 26.38 10.31
N CYS A 343 -20.49 26.69 10.81
CA CYS A 343 -20.04 28.05 11.02
C CYS A 343 -19.28 28.54 9.79
N LEU A 344 -19.86 29.46 9.03
CA LEU A 344 -19.09 30.35 8.17
C LEU A 344 -18.24 31.21 9.12
N LEU A 345 -16.95 31.10 9.05
CA LEU A 345 -16.02 32.01 9.71
C LEU A 345 -16.11 33.40 9.06
#